data_2c3addbc570478867de8554b8e37c508
#
_entry.id   2c3addbc570478867de8554b8e37c508
#
_cell.length_a   1.000
_cell.length_b   1.000
_cell.length_c   1.000
_cell.angle_alpha   90.00
_cell.angle_beta   90.00
_cell.angle_gamma   90.00
#
_symmetry.space_group_name_H-M   'P 1'
#
loop_
_entity.id
_entity.type
_entity.pdbx_description
1 polymer ?
#
loop_
_entity_poly.entity_id
_entity_poly.type
_entity_poly.pdbx_seq_one_letter_code
_entity_poly.pdbx_strand_id
1 'polypeptide(L)'
;GNATLKIPAYNGGLFAHDPGLDTLTVPDGVCALFRDLAEYDYRPARESDEADDSVEIRPVIDVDILGHIFEQSITDLERLRLDLASGEAAPDEAEAKTRRKKEGAFYTPAFITRYIVEQTLGSVIHARFEALRRTEETAATGTAKKALADPSAYDLAALNEPQRKALIRFWEQWQEQLKSLRIVDPACGSGAFLIEAFDQLHAHYEVSNARLEELRGHRLL
;
A
#
# COMPACT_ATOMS: atom_id res chain seq x y z
N GLY A 1 -22.40 9.17 -5.27
CA GLY A 1 -22.08 7.74 -5.22
C GLY A 1 -23.12 6.89 -5.92
N ASN A 2 -22.73 5.74 -6.43
CA ASN A 2 -23.67 4.80 -7.05
C ASN A 2 -24.44 4.07 -5.96
N ALA A 3 -25.75 4.34 -5.84
CA ALA A 3 -26.62 3.77 -4.81
C ALA A 3 -26.67 2.23 -4.86
N THR A 4 -26.47 1.63 -6.05
CA THR A 4 -26.49 0.18 -6.24
C THR A 4 -25.26 -0.50 -5.66
N LEU A 5 -24.10 0.15 -5.70
CA LEU A 5 -22.84 -0.39 -5.22
C LEU A 5 -22.49 0.05 -3.79
N LYS A 6 -23.31 0.91 -3.16
CA LYS A 6 -23.07 1.49 -1.83
C LYS A 6 -21.65 2.06 -1.66
N ILE A 7 -21.10 2.63 -2.74
CA ILE A 7 -19.79 3.28 -2.70
C ILE A 7 -19.95 4.54 -1.83
N PRO A 8 -19.19 4.69 -0.73
CA PRO A 8 -19.23 5.89 0.07
C PRO A 8 -18.83 7.09 -0.77
N ALA A 9 -19.44 8.25 -0.50
CA ALA A 9 -19.01 9.49 -1.12
C ALA A 9 -17.56 9.78 -0.70
N TYR A 10 -16.62 9.61 -1.61
CA TYR A 10 -15.23 9.96 -1.39
C TYR A 10 -15.08 11.47 -1.56
N ASN A 11 -14.88 12.17 -0.48
CA ASN A 11 -14.74 13.62 -0.45
C ASN A 11 -13.27 14.05 -0.37
N GLY A 12 -12.47 13.58 -1.32
CA GLY A 12 -11.16 14.19 -1.57
C GLY A 12 -11.35 15.50 -2.33
N GLY A 13 -10.58 16.54 -2.04
CA GLY A 13 -10.65 17.83 -2.74
C GLY A 13 -10.52 17.73 -4.27
N LEU A 14 -10.04 16.59 -4.77
CA LEU A 14 -9.96 16.28 -6.21
C LEU A 14 -11.31 16.33 -6.94
N PHE A 15 -12.41 16.05 -6.26
CA PHE A 15 -13.76 16.04 -6.82
C PHE A 15 -14.63 17.18 -6.26
N ALA A 16 -14.00 18.19 -5.64
CA ALA A 16 -14.69 19.39 -5.21
C ALA A 16 -15.19 20.15 -6.45
N HIS A 17 -16.41 20.70 -6.37
CA HIS A 17 -16.97 21.51 -7.44
C HIS A 17 -16.10 22.75 -7.69
N ASP A 18 -15.59 22.88 -8.90
CA ASP A 18 -14.84 24.03 -9.37
C ASP A 18 -15.55 24.62 -10.60
N PRO A 19 -16.20 25.81 -10.49
CA PRO A 19 -16.95 26.40 -11.59
C PRO A 19 -16.11 26.65 -12.85
N GLY A 20 -14.81 26.83 -12.70
CA GLY A 20 -13.90 27.02 -13.83
C GLY A 20 -13.61 25.71 -14.56
N LEU A 21 -13.33 24.65 -13.81
CA LEU A 21 -13.03 23.33 -14.37
C LEU A 21 -14.29 22.61 -14.88
N ASP A 22 -15.40 22.71 -14.16
CA ASP A 22 -16.65 22.01 -14.50
C ASP A 22 -17.32 22.52 -15.77
N THR A 23 -16.94 23.72 -16.23
CA THR A 23 -17.42 24.29 -17.49
C THR A 23 -16.52 23.96 -18.69
N LEU A 24 -15.39 23.31 -18.49
CA LEU A 24 -14.50 22.92 -19.57
C LEU A 24 -15.11 21.81 -20.42
N THR A 25 -15.15 22.03 -21.71
CA THR A 25 -15.51 20.98 -22.67
C THR A 25 -14.25 20.22 -23.07
N VAL A 26 -14.18 18.97 -22.69
CA VAL A 26 -13.08 18.07 -23.09
C VAL A 26 -13.41 17.49 -24.47
N PRO A 27 -12.56 17.68 -25.50
CA PRO A 27 -12.79 17.11 -26.81
C PRO A 27 -12.85 15.58 -26.78
N ASP A 28 -13.73 14.97 -27.60
CA ASP A 28 -13.86 13.51 -27.70
C ASP A 28 -12.55 12.80 -28.03
N GLY A 29 -11.65 13.45 -28.79
CA GLY A 29 -10.34 12.93 -29.10
C GLY A 29 -9.44 12.74 -27.86
N VAL A 30 -9.57 13.61 -26.85
CA VAL A 30 -8.86 13.46 -25.57
C VAL A 30 -9.48 12.31 -24.78
N CYS A 31 -10.81 12.22 -24.75
CA CYS A 31 -11.50 11.10 -24.09
C CYS A 31 -11.16 9.75 -24.73
N ALA A 32 -10.92 9.72 -26.06
CA ALA A 32 -10.55 8.50 -26.77
C ALA A 32 -9.17 7.95 -26.33
N LEU A 33 -8.25 8.81 -25.87
CA LEU A 33 -6.95 8.37 -25.36
C LEU A 33 -7.08 7.49 -24.09
N PHE A 34 -8.12 7.71 -23.28
CA PHE A 34 -8.37 6.86 -22.11
C PHE A 34 -8.74 5.43 -22.48
N ARG A 35 -9.24 5.20 -23.68
CA ARG A 35 -9.54 3.84 -24.19
C ARG A 35 -8.26 3.03 -24.36
N ASP A 36 -7.18 3.66 -24.79
CA ASP A 36 -5.88 3.00 -24.97
C ASP A 36 -5.31 2.54 -23.63
N LEU A 37 -5.61 3.27 -22.54
CA LEU A 37 -5.23 2.86 -21.19
C LEU A 37 -5.98 1.60 -20.72
N ALA A 38 -7.16 1.32 -21.25
CA ALA A 38 -7.93 0.12 -20.91
C ALA A 38 -7.32 -1.18 -21.49
N GLU A 39 -6.36 -1.07 -22.41
CA GLU A 39 -5.63 -2.21 -22.98
C GLU A 39 -4.53 -2.74 -22.06
N TYR A 40 -4.19 -2.00 -21.02
CA TYR A 40 -3.17 -2.39 -20.06
C TYR A 40 -3.77 -3.09 -18.85
N ASP A 41 -2.99 -3.99 -18.24
CA ASP A 41 -3.31 -4.61 -16.96
C ASP A 41 -2.61 -3.83 -15.85
N TYR A 42 -3.38 -3.40 -14.85
CA TYR A 42 -2.91 -2.62 -13.70
C TYR A 42 -2.82 -3.45 -12.43
N ARG A 43 -3.07 -4.75 -12.52
CA ARG A 43 -2.94 -5.66 -11.37
C ARG A 43 -1.46 -5.90 -11.09
N PRO A 44 -1.05 -6.02 -9.81
CA PRO A 44 0.30 -6.44 -9.50
C PRO A 44 0.54 -7.83 -10.09
N ALA A 45 1.71 -8.02 -10.71
CA ALA A 45 2.12 -9.31 -11.25
C ALA A 45 2.10 -10.36 -10.12
N ARG A 46 1.30 -11.42 -10.31
CA ARG A 46 1.28 -12.57 -9.40
C ARG A 46 2.22 -13.64 -9.93
N GLU A 47 3.05 -14.22 -9.06
CA GLU A 47 3.94 -15.34 -9.41
C GLU A 47 3.20 -16.57 -9.98
N SER A 48 1.87 -16.63 -9.81
CA SER A 48 1.02 -17.74 -10.30
C SER A 48 0.47 -17.55 -11.71
N ASP A 49 0.65 -16.39 -12.33
CA ASP A 49 0.06 -16.10 -13.64
C ASP A 49 0.91 -16.70 -14.81
N GLU A 50 2.04 -17.36 -14.51
CA GLU A 50 2.89 -18.02 -15.52
C GLU A 50 2.31 -19.35 -16.08
N ALA A 51 1.18 -19.85 -15.57
CA ALA A 51 0.75 -21.22 -15.83
C ALA A 51 -0.52 -21.36 -16.70
N ASP A 52 -1.14 -20.28 -17.16
CA ASP A 52 -2.34 -20.35 -17.99
C ASP A 52 -2.10 -19.77 -19.40
N ASP A 53 -1.76 -20.66 -20.34
CA ASP A 53 -1.56 -20.36 -21.78
C ASP A 53 -2.81 -19.77 -22.48
N SER A 54 -3.94 -19.65 -21.78
CA SER A 54 -5.20 -19.14 -22.34
C SER A 54 -5.46 -17.67 -22.04
N VAL A 55 -4.62 -17.00 -21.23
CA VAL A 55 -4.79 -15.60 -20.87
C VAL A 55 -4.06 -14.72 -21.87
N GLU A 56 -4.80 -13.84 -22.53
CA GLU A 56 -4.26 -12.77 -23.37
C GLU A 56 -3.25 -11.95 -22.54
N ILE A 57 -1.97 -12.05 -22.87
CA ILE A 57 -0.90 -11.31 -22.19
C ILE A 57 -1.08 -9.82 -22.52
N ARG A 58 -1.69 -9.07 -21.60
CA ARG A 58 -1.75 -7.62 -21.71
C ARG A 58 -0.49 -7.00 -21.11
N PRO A 59 0.04 -5.94 -21.72
CA PRO A 59 1.17 -5.22 -21.12
C PRO A 59 0.77 -4.70 -19.73
N VAL A 60 1.56 -5.05 -18.73
CA VAL A 60 1.31 -4.66 -17.34
C VAL A 60 1.91 -3.27 -17.09
N ILE A 61 1.09 -2.36 -16.59
CA ILE A 61 1.57 -1.10 -16.00
C ILE A 61 1.51 -1.26 -14.48
N ASP A 62 2.67 -1.48 -13.89
CA ASP A 62 2.79 -1.54 -12.44
C ASP A 62 2.43 -0.17 -11.80
N VAL A 63 1.93 -0.21 -10.57
CA VAL A 63 1.60 0.99 -9.76
C VAL A 63 2.79 1.93 -9.67
N ASP A 64 4.00 1.39 -9.60
CA ASP A 64 5.26 2.16 -9.61
C ASP A 64 5.46 2.93 -10.91
N ILE A 65 5.19 2.30 -12.06
CA ILE A 65 5.28 2.95 -13.37
C ILE A 65 4.22 4.05 -13.48
N LEU A 66 2.99 3.75 -13.03
CA LEU A 66 1.90 4.73 -13.03
C LEU A 66 2.22 5.94 -12.14
N GLY A 67 2.80 5.70 -10.96
CA GLY A 67 3.28 6.74 -10.06
C GLY A 67 4.34 7.62 -10.70
N HIS A 68 5.29 7.02 -11.40
CA HIS A 68 6.35 7.75 -12.13
C HIS A 68 5.78 8.59 -13.28
N ILE A 69 4.86 8.05 -14.08
CA ILE A 69 4.17 8.79 -15.13
C ILE A 69 3.40 9.97 -14.55
N PHE A 70 2.72 9.77 -13.43
CA PHE A 70 1.95 10.82 -12.77
C PHE A 70 2.84 11.97 -12.26
N GLU A 71 3.93 11.67 -11.56
CA GLU A 71 4.90 12.68 -11.10
C GLU A 71 5.51 13.46 -12.27
N GLN A 72 5.86 12.75 -13.34
CA GLN A 72 6.40 13.38 -14.54
C GLN A 72 5.37 14.30 -15.20
N SER A 73 4.11 13.86 -15.27
CA SER A 73 3.02 14.67 -15.87
C SER A 73 2.73 15.92 -15.07
N ILE A 74 2.75 15.88 -13.74
CA ILE A 74 2.58 17.09 -12.90
C ILE A 74 3.71 18.08 -13.17
N THR A 75 4.95 17.62 -13.19
CA THR A 75 6.12 18.47 -13.45
C THR A 75 6.03 19.12 -14.84
N ASP A 76 5.59 18.36 -15.84
CA ASP A 76 5.45 18.88 -17.20
C ASP A 76 4.28 19.89 -17.32
N LEU A 77 3.18 19.69 -16.59
CA LEU A 77 2.04 20.63 -16.53
C LEU A 77 2.40 21.93 -15.81
N GLU A 78 3.11 21.86 -14.69
CA GLU A 78 3.57 23.06 -13.98
C GLU A 78 4.52 23.88 -14.85
N ARG A 79 5.37 23.19 -15.59
CA ARG A 79 6.28 23.82 -16.54
C ARG A 79 5.53 24.52 -17.66
N LEU A 80 4.56 23.84 -18.30
CA LEU A 80 3.73 24.45 -19.33
C LEU A 80 3.00 25.70 -18.82
N ARG A 81 2.53 25.70 -17.58
CA ARG A 81 1.92 26.86 -16.94
C ARG A 81 2.90 28.03 -16.79
N LEU A 82 4.12 27.74 -16.38
CA LEU A 82 5.17 28.75 -16.21
C LEU A 82 5.62 29.34 -17.58
N ASP A 83 5.78 28.47 -18.58
CA ASP A 83 6.17 28.87 -19.93
C ASP A 83 5.08 29.74 -20.58
N LEU A 84 3.82 29.38 -20.40
CA LEU A 84 2.68 30.21 -20.84
C LEU A 84 2.58 31.55 -20.11
N ALA A 85 2.95 31.60 -18.83
CA ALA A 85 2.91 32.81 -18.03
C ALA A 85 4.09 33.73 -18.35
N SER A 86 5.27 33.22 -18.71
CA SER A 86 6.46 33.98 -19.06
C SER A 86 6.50 34.43 -20.52
N GLY A 87 5.71 33.82 -21.40
CA GLY A 87 5.72 34.10 -22.85
C GLY A 87 6.99 33.58 -23.55
N GLU A 88 7.81 32.81 -22.88
CA GLU A 88 9.03 32.19 -23.44
C GLU A 88 8.68 30.89 -24.21
N ALA A 89 9.46 30.66 -25.29
CA ALA A 89 9.34 29.41 -26.05
C ALA A 89 9.72 28.20 -25.19
N ALA A 90 9.04 27.05 -25.41
CA ALA A 90 9.33 25.83 -24.68
C ALA A 90 10.82 25.49 -24.73
N PRO A 91 11.47 25.24 -23.57
CA PRO A 91 12.88 24.91 -23.52
C PRO A 91 13.19 23.57 -24.15
N ASP A 92 14.41 23.41 -24.67
CA ASP A 92 14.96 22.17 -25.22
C ASP A 92 14.92 21.01 -24.19
N GLU A 93 14.83 19.74 -24.66
CA GLU A 93 14.83 18.53 -23.83
C GLU A 93 16.02 18.44 -22.85
N ALA A 94 17.18 18.97 -23.23
CA ALA A 94 18.37 18.98 -22.39
C ALA A 94 18.23 19.94 -21.22
N GLU A 95 17.65 21.13 -21.45
CA GLU A 95 17.33 22.11 -20.39
C GLU A 95 16.25 21.58 -19.45
N ALA A 96 15.27 20.82 -20.00
CA ALA A 96 14.24 20.16 -19.26
C ALA A 96 14.80 19.12 -18.25
N LYS A 97 15.75 18.28 -18.70
CA LYS A 97 16.44 17.31 -17.83
C LYS A 97 17.27 17.99 -16.74
N THR A 98 17.90 19.10 -17.05
CA THR A 98 18.73 19.86 -16.09
C THR A 98 17.87 20.53 -15.03
N ARG A 99 16.68 21.02 -15.41
CA ARG A 99 15.73 21.66 -14.51
C ARG A 99 15.07 20.65 -13.57
N ARG A 100 14.67 19.47 -14.07
CA ARG A 100 14.17 18.37 -13.23
C ARG A 100 15.16 17.97 -12.13
N LYS A 101 16.46 17.94 -12.44
CA LYS A 101 17.51 17.72 -11.44
C LYS A 101 17.57 18.82 -10.38
N LYS A 102 17.29 20.07 -10.75
CA LYS A 102 17.29 21.20 -9.82
C LYS A 102 16.05 21.25 -8.93
N GLU A 103 14.92 20.81 -9.44
CA GLU A 103 13.63 20.83 -8.74
C GLU A 103 13.41 19.61 -7.84
N GLY A 104 14.31 18.62 -7.88
CA GLY A 104 14.31 17.48 -6.96
C GLY A 104 13.16 16.49 -7.17
N ALA A 105 12.48 16.53 -8.33
CA ALA A 105 11.46 15.56 -8.70
C ALA A 105 12.14 14.25 -9.11
N PHE A 106 12.43 13.39 -8.14
CA PHE A 106 13.00 12.08 -8.35
C PHE A 106 12.01 11.01 -7.90
N TYR A 107 11.67 10.13 -8.83
CA TYR A 107 11.02 8.88 -8.48
C TYR A 107 12.01 7.98 -7.72
N THR A 108 11.57 7.48 -6.57
CA THR A 108 12.35 6.53 -5.78
C THR A 108 12.04 5.11 -6.28
N PRO A 109 13.03 4.37 -6.80
CA PRO A 109 12.82 3.00 -7.26
C PRO A 109 12.21 2.10 -6.17
N ALA A 110 11.31 1.20 -6.56
CA ALA A 110 10.54 0.34 -5.65
C ALA A 110 11.42 -0.43 -4.66
N PHE A 111 12.58 -0.95 -5.08
CA PHE A 111 13.50 -1.67 -4.19
C PHE A 111 14.10 -0.78 -3.09
N ILE A 112 14.32 0.52 -3.36
CA ILE A 112 14.79 1.49 -2.36
C ILE A 112 13.64 1.82 -1.41
N THR A 113 12.45 2.07 -1.94
CA THR A 113 11.23 2.33 -1.14
C THR A 113 10.98 1.18 -0.18
N ARG A 114 11.00 -0.07 -0.68
CA ARG A 114 10.85 -1.27 0.14
C ARG A 114 11.89 -1.35 1.23
N TYR A 115 13.16 -1.18 0.89
CA TYR A 115 14.25 -1.22 1.86
C TYR A 115 14.08 -0.18 2.97
N ILE A 116 13.72 1.07 2.62
CA ILE A 116 13.53 2.14 3.59
C ILE A 116 12.35 1.82 4.51
N VAL A 117 11.23 1.35 3.97
CA VAL A 117 10.04 1.01 4.76
C VAL A 117 10.32 -0.20 5.67
N GLU A 118 11.02 -1.22 5.18
CA GLU A 118 11.44 -2.35 6.00
C GLU A 118 12.34 -1.92 7.17
N GLN A 119 13.29 -1.02 6.93
CA GLN A 119 14.20 -0.55 7.97
C GLN A 119 13.52 0.40 8.97
N THR A 120 12.46 1.07 8.59
CA THR A 120 11.72 2.01 9.44
C THR A 120 10.49 1.36 10.05
N LEU A 121 9.42 1.20 9.27
CA LEU A 121 8.16 0.61 9.72
C LEU A 121 8.33 -0.84 10.18
N GLY A 122 9.04 -1.67 9.41
CA GLY A 122 9.32 -3.06 9.75
C GLY A 122 10.03 -3.20 11.09
N SER A 123 11.01 -2.35 11.36
CA SER A 123 11.69 -2.31 12.67
C SER A 123 10.74 -1.96 13.82
N VAL A 124 9.83 -1.00 13.61
CA VAL A 124 8.82 -0.61 14.62
C VAL A 124 7.82 -1.75 14.86
N ILE A 125 7.35 -2.40 13.79
CA ILE A 125 6.44 -3.55 13.87
C ILE A 125 7.10 -4.67 14.66
N HIS A 126 8.34 -5.03 14.33
CA HIS A 126 9.09 -6.07 15.04
C HIS A 126 9.27 -5.73 16.52
N ALA A 127 9.68 -4.50 16.82
CA ALA A 127 9.87 -4.07 18.21
C ALA A 127 8.57 -4.13 19.03
N ARG A 128 7.42 -3.74 18.43
CA ARG A 128 6.11 -3.82 19.08
C ARG A 128 5.65 -5.27 19.29
N PHE A 129 5.88 -6.14 18.29
CA PHE A 129 5.58 -7.56 18.42
C PHE A 129 6.33 -8.19 19.58
N GLU A 130 7.64 -7.97 19.65
CA GLU A 130 8.49 -8.49 20.70
C GLU A 130 8.15 -7.91 22.10
N ALA A 131 7.78 -6.64 22.17
CA ALA A 131 7.33 -6.02 23.41
C ALA A 131 6.03 -6.66 23.91
N LEU A 132 5.05 -6.84 23.03
CA LEU A 132 3.79 -7.51 23.35
C LEU A 132 4.04 -8.97 23.78
N ARG A 133 4.84 -9.71 23.01
CA ARG A 133 5.21 -11.09 23.31
C ARG A 133 5.80 -11.23 24.72
N ARG A 134 6.78 -10.40 25.06
CA ARG A 134 7.44 -10.42 26.38
C ARG A 134 6.46 -10.06 27.50
N THR A 135 5.57 -9.10 27.26
CA THR A 135 4.57 -8.69 28.25
C THR A 135 3.59 -9.84 28.54
N GLU A 136 3.03 -10.44 27.48
CA GLU A 136 2.07 -11.54 27.62
C GLU A 136 2.74 -12.81 28.17
N GLU A 137 3.95 -13.13 27.73
CA GLU A 137 4.74 -14.26 28.28
C GLU A 137 5.02 -14.07 29.78
N THR A 138 5.37 -12.85 30.21
CA THR A 138 5.68 -12.56 31.62
C THR A 138 4.44 -12.64 32.49
N ALA A 139 3.28 -12.19 31.99
CA ALA A 139 2.01 -12.25 32.70
C ALA A 139 1.41 -13.66 32.78
N ALA A 140 1.80 -14.54 31.85
CA ALA A 140 1.29 -15.90 31.76
C ALA A 140 2.00 -16.87 32.71
N THR A 141 1.30 -17.93 33.08
CA THR A 141 1.80 -19.02 33.93
C THR A 141 1.59 -20.38 33.27
N GLY A 142 2.31 -21.39 33.74
CA GLY A 142 2.12 -22.78 33.31
C GLY A 142 2.37 -23.00 31.81
N THR A 143 1.46 -23.73 31.18
CA THR A 143 1.58 -24.10 29.76
C THR A 143 1.32 -22.93 28.83
N ALA A 144 0.50 -21.95 29.21
CA ALA A 144 0.25 -20.75 28.43
C ALA A 144 1.53 -19.93 28.22
N LYS A 145 2.39 -19.83 29.24
CA LYS A 145 3.69 -19.16 29.13
C LYS A 145 4.58 -19.79 28.07
N LYS A 146 4.59 -21.14 28.00
CA LYS A 146 5.37 -21.86 26.99
C LYS A 146 4.90 -21.56 25.56
N ALA A 147 3.58 -21.46 25.34
CA ALA A 147 3.05 -21.10 24.02
C ALA A 147 3.36 -19.67 23.61
N LEU A 148 3.40 -18.74 24.57
CA LEU A 148 3.71 -17.33 24.32
C LEU A 148 5.21 -17.04 24.17
N ALA A 149 6.08 -18.00 24.50
CA ALA A 149 7.51 -17.87 24.24
C ALA A 149 7.81 -17.75 22.72
N ASP A 150 7.03 -18.47 21.91
CA ASP A 150 6.98 -18.29 20.45
C ASP A 150 5.53 -18.45 19.96
N PRO A 151 4.77 -17.35 19.86
CA PRO A 151 3.37 -17.40 19.46
C PRO A 151 3.17 -17.74 17.99
N SER A 152 4.24 -17.79 17.20
CA SER A 152 4.19 -18.12 15.77
C SER A 152 4.48 -19.61 15.51
N ALA A 153 5.10 -20.30 16.46
CA ALA A 153 5.50 -21.70 16.33
C ALA A 153 4.76 -22.57 17.35
N TYR A 154 3.69 -23.22 16.92
CA TYR A 154 2.94 -24.18 17.74
C TYR A 154 2.39 -25.32 16.90
N ASP A 155 2.21 -26.48 17.53
CA ASP A 155 1.46 -27.60 16.97
C ASP A 155 -0.01 -27.48 17.44
N LEU A 156 -0.91 -27.18 16.50
CA LEU A 156 -2.32 -26.95 16.77
C LEU A 156 -3.00 -28.15 17.46
N ALA A 157 -2.62 -29.37 17.07
CA ALA A 157 -3.19 -30.59 17.63
C ALA A 157 -2.74 -30.85 19.08
N ALA A 158 -1.57 -30.35 19.44
CA ALA A 158 -0.99 -30.49 20.77
C ALA A 158 -1.39 -29.37 21.75
N LEU A 159 -2.05 -28.30 21.28
CA LEU A 159 -2.45 -27.19 22.14
C LEU A 159 -3.56 -27.59 23.12
N ASN A 160 -3.30 -27.37 24.40
CA ASN A 160 -4.36 -27.41 25.40
C ASN A 160 -5.16 -26.09 25.44
N GLU A 161 -6.29 -26.12 26.11
CA GLU A 161 -7.21 -24.98 26.18
C GLU A 161 -6.58 -23.69 26.74
N PRO A 162 -5.77 -23.70 27.82
CA PRO A 162 -5.07 -22.51 28.29
C PRO A 162 -4.10 -21.92 27.28
N GLN A 163 -3.35 -22.77 26.56
CA GLN A 163 -2.42 -22.31 25.52
C GLN A 163 -3.17 -21.64 24.37
N ARG A 164 -4.23 -22.28 23.89
CA ARG A 164 -5.06 -21.76 22.81
C ARG A 164 -5.66 -20.40 23.14
N LYS A 165 -6.25 -20.26 24.32
CA LYS A 165 -6.81 -18.96 24.78
C LYS A 165 -5.74 -17.88 24.86
N ALA A 166 -4.56 -18.22 25.34
CA ALA A 166 -3.46 -17.27 25.44
C ALA A 166 -2.99 -16.80 24.05
N LEU A 167 -2.88 -17.73 23.08
CA LEU A 167 -2.51 -17.39 21.70
C LEU A 167 -3.58 -16.57 21.00
N ILE A 168 -4.88 -16.91 21.15
CA ILE A 168 -5.97 -16.10 20.57
C ILE A 168 -5.88 -14.66 21.11
N ARG A 169 -5.80 -14.51 22.43
CA ARG A 169 -5.69 -13.19 23.06
C ARG A 169 -4.46 -12.42 22.56
N PHE A 170 -3.33 -13.09 22.41
CA PHE A 170 -2.11 -12.48 21.89
C PHE A 170 -2.31 -11.93 20.47
N TRP A 171 -2.87 -12.73 19.55
CA TRP A 171 -3.09 -12.31 18.17
C TRP A 171 -4.14 -11.21 18.04
N GLU A 172 -5.18 -11.24 18.88
CA GLU A 172 -6.16 -10.13 18.95
C GLU A 172 -5.50 -8.82 19.40
N GLN A 173 -4.68 -8.89 20.44
CA GLN A 173 -3.93 -7.71 20.91
C GLN A 173 -2.91 -7.23 19.88
N TRP A 174 -2.29 -8.16 19.15
CA TRP A 174 -1.39 -7.81 18.06
C TRP A 174 -2.11 -7.00 16.97
N GLN A 175 -3.30 -7.39 16.57
CA GLN A 175 -4.10 -6.60 15.62
C GLN A 175 -4.38 -5.19 16.15
N GLU A 176 -4.68 -5.04 17.42
CA GLU A 176 -4.88 -3.71 18.03
C GLU A 176 -3.59 -2.88 18.03
N GLN A 177 -2.42 -3.51 18.24
CA GLN A 177 -1.12 -2.83 18.10
C GLN A 177 -0.88 -2.34 16.68
N LEU A 178 -1.18 -3.15 15.66
CA LEU A 178 -1.08 -2.75 14.27
C LEU A 178 -2.02 -1.58 13.94
N LYS A 179 -3.29 -1.63 14.37
CA LYS A 179 -4.27 -0.54 14.19
C LYS A 179 -3.83 0.78 14.83
N SER A 180 -3.07 0.72 15.90
CA SER A 180 -2.59 1.91 16.61
C SER A 180 -1.45 2.64 15.90
N LEU A 181 -0.83 2.02 14.90
CA LEU A 181 0.24 2.64 14.13
C LEU A 181 -0.27 3.88 13.39
N ARG A 182 0.56 4.92 13.40
CA ARG A 182 0.33 6.14 12.64
C ARG A 182 1.51 6.37 11.74
N ILE A 183 1.24 6.42 10.45
CA ILE A 183 2.24 6.62 9.41
C ILE A 183 1.94 7.94 8.74
N VAL A 184 2.96 8.78 8.59
CA VAL A 184 2.86 10.08 7.93
C VAL A 184 4.01 10.19 6.95
N ASP A 185 3.70 10.45 5.71
CA ASP A 185 4.65 10.87 4.70
C ASP A 185 4.33 12.30 4.30
N PRO A 186 5.11 13.29 4.77
CA PRO A 186 4.82 14.71 4.52
C PRO A 186 5.13 15.14 3.09
N ALA A 187 5.79 14.31 2.30
CA ALA A 187 6.18 14.57 0.91
C ALA A 187 5.86 13.37 0.02
N CYS A 188 4.64 12.82 0.16
CA CYS A 188 4.27 11.50 -0.35
C CYS A 188 4.36 11.34 -1.89
N GLY A 189 4.38 12.43 -2.66
CA GLY A 189 4.38 12.35 -4.11
C GLY A 189 3.27 11.45 -4.64
N SER A 190 3.62 10.42 -5.42
CA SER A 190 2.70 9.38 -5.90
C SER A 190 2.22 8.41 -4.81
N GLY A 191 2.76 8.49 -3.60
CA GLY A 191 2.41 7.64 -2.49
C GLY A 191 3.18 6.31 -2.40
N ALA A 192 4.28 6.14 -3.13
CA ALA A 192 5.04 4.90 -3.19
C ALA A 192 5.42 4.35 -1.79
N PHE A 193 5.87 5.21 -0.88
CA PHE A 193 6.17 4.81 0.50
C PHE A 193 4.93 4.38 1.29
N LEU A 194 3.80 5.05 1.07
CA LEU A 194 2.54 4.71 1.76
C LEU A 194 1.94 3.42 1.23
N ILE A 195 2.08 3.14 -0.06
CA ILE A 195 1.68 1.87 -0.68
C ILE A 195 2.50 0.73 -0.10
N GLU A 196 3.82 0.85 -0.10
CA GLU A 196 4.71 -0.18 0.48
C GLU A 196 4.42 -0.38 1.99
N ALA A 197 4.18 0.70 2.73
CA ALA A 197 3.81 0.61 4.13
C ALA A 197 2.46 -0.10 4.34
N PHE A 198 1.50 0.13 3.45
CA PHE A 198 0.22 -0.58 3.45
C PHE A 198 0.41 -2.06 3.18
N ASP A 199 1.21 -2.43 2.19
CA ASP A 199 1.46 -3.83 1.82
C ASP A 199 2.12 -4.60 2.97
N GLN A 200 3.10 -4.00 3.64
CA GLN A 200 3.71 -4.60 4.83
C GLN A 200 2.71 -4.77 5.98
N LEU A 201 1.89 -3.76 6.27
CA LEU A 201 0.84 -3.88 7.29
C LEU A 201 -0.19 -4.94 6.92
N HIS A 202 -0.61 -4.96 5.65
CA HIS A 202 -1.56 -5.95 5.14
C HIS A 202 -1.04 -7.37 5.33
N ALA A 203 0.21 -7.63 4.98
CA ALA A 203 0.83 -8.94 5.20
C ALA A 203 0.81 -9.37 6.68
N HIS A 204 1.09 -8.46 7.61
CA HIS A 204 0.99 -8.74 9.04
C HIS A 204 -0.45 -9.01 9.49
N TYR A 205 -1.44 -8.32 8.92
CA TYR A 205 -2.85 -8.59 9.18
C TYR A 205 -3.28 -9.96 8.64
N GLU A 206 -2.87 -10.33 7.44
CA GLU A 206 -3.17 -11.63 6.85
C GLU A 206 -2.62 -12.78 7.70
N VAL A 207 -1.36 -12.69 8.13
CA VAL A 207 -0.77 -13.67 9.05
C VAL A 207 -1.57 -13.76 10.35
N SER A 208 -1.92 -12.62 10.95
CA SER A 208 -2.69 -12.58 12.19
C SER A 208 -4.09 -13.16 12.02
N ASN A 209 -4.78 -12.87 10.92
CA ASN A 209 -6.10 -13.42 10.60
C ASN A 209 -6.04 -14.94 10.43
N ALA A 210 -5.07 -15.43 9.66
CA ALA A 210 -4.89 -16.87 9.45
C ALA A 210 -4.64 -17.60 10.78
N ARG A 211 -3.82 -17.03 11.68
CA ARG A 211 -3.58 -17.60 13.00
C ARG A 211 -4.85 -17.62 13.88
N LEU A 212 -5.63 -16.55 13.84
CA LEU A 212 -6.88 -16.49 14.58
C LEU A 212 -7.94 -17.47 14.05
N GLU A 213 -8.06 -17.60 12.73
CA GLU A 213 -8.94 -18.57 12.10
C GLU A 213 -8.55 -20.01 12.47
N GLU A 214 -7.27 -20.35 12.35
CA GLU A 214 -6.71 -21.64 12.73
C GLU A 214 -7.01 -21.98 14.20
N LEU A 215 -6.70 -21.06 15.12
CA LEU A 215 -6.90 -21.24 16.55
C LEU A 215 -8.38 -21.33 16.96
N ARG A 216 -9.28 -20.60 16.27
CA ARG A 216 -10.72 -20.59 16.56
C ARG A 216 -11.47 -21.74 15.88
N GLY A 217 -11.06 -22.11 14.66
CA GLY A 217 -11.69 -23.14 13.86
C GLY A 217 -11.48 -24.56 14.41
N HIS A 218 -10.42 -24.77 15.16
CA HIS A 218 -10.15 -26.05 15.82
C HIS A 218 -10.96 -26.17 17.13
N ARG A 219 -12.28 -26.02 17.06
CA ARG A 219 -13.16 -26.47 18.13
C ARG A 219 -13.06 -28.00 18.17
N LEU A 220 -12.65 -28.52 19.32
CA LEU A 220 -12.69 -29.93 19.63
C LEU A 220 -14.05 -30.49 19.22
N LEU A 221 -14.06 -31.39 18.25
CA LEU A 221 -15.15 -32.33 18.02
C LEU A 221 -15.22 -33.29 19.19
#